data_099a91e363987704bad3c4100fa6548d
#
_entry.id   099a91e363987704bad3c4100fa6548d
#
_cell.length_a   1.000
_cell.length_b   1.000
_cell.length_c   1.000
_cell.angle_alpha   90.00
_cell.angle_beta   90.00
_cell.angle_gamma   90.00
#
_symmetry.space_group_name_H-M   'P 1'
#
loop_
_entity.id
_entity.type
_entity.pdbx_description
1 polymer ?
#
loop_
_entity_poly.entity_id
_entity_poly.type
_entity_poly.pdbx_seq_one_letter_code
_entity_poly.pdbx_strand_id
1 'polypeptide(L)'
;MPIAIDLAFAFRMENVTDVLLQFEAAVIPEQKLLETDTWVTRGEHFARIPAQDAIGERVWIRAEGRYDVSYKARVAVERMPAELGKLEHMPPHDLPGEAVQYLFDSRYCPADCFQSFVEAEFGACDGGERIVAIHDWIAGNFTYEPGSSTATTTGLDSFIERRGICRDFAHVMVMLARASGIPARFVSCFAPDVEPQDFHAVAEVFLTDPTTPGGGAWFLVDATGMAKPEEIVKIGVGRDAADVSFMTSFGQTEFIEKRVHVTRT
;
A
#
# COMPACT_ATOMS: atom_id res chain seq x y z
N MET A 1 -14.99 15.44 0.32
CA MET A 1 -15.83 14.89 1.42
C MET A 1 -14.91 14.11 2.34
N PRO A 2 -15.10 14.18 3.67
CA PRO A 2 -14.33 13.33 4.57
C PRO A 2 -14.67 11.84 4.37
N ILE A 3 -13.71 10.98 4.72
CA ILE A 3 -13.85 9.52 4.69
C ILE A 3 -13.98 9.04 6.13
N ALA A 4 -15.03 8.28 6.43
CA ALA A 4 -15.22 7.61 7.70
C ALA A 4 -14.75 6.16 7.60
N ILE A 5 -14.03 5.72 8.63
CA ILE A 5 -13.45 4.37 8.76
C ILE A 5 -13.99 3.76 10.05
N ASP A 6 -14.52 2.55 9.99
CA ASP A 6 -14.87 1.71 11.13
C ASP A 6 -14.22 0.34 10.94
N LEU A 7 -13.16 0.06 11.69
CA LEU A 7 -12.39 -1.16 11.66
C LEU A 7 -12.51 -1.89 13.00
N ALA A 8 -12.72 -3.20 12.94
CA ALA A 8 -12.56 -4.08 14.08
C ALA A 8 -11.96 -5.41 13.63
N PHE A 9 -11.05 -5.96 14.43
CA PHE A 9 -10.53 -7.31 14.22
C PHE A 9 -10.13 -7.97 15.55
N ALA A 10 -10.07 -9.29 15.54
CA ALA A 10 -9.69 -10.08 16.70
C ALA A 10 -8.76 -11.22 16.30
N PHE A 11 -7.84 -11.54 17.19
CA PHE A 11 -6.92 -12.66 17.04
C PHE A 11 -6.62 -13.28 18.42
N ARG A 12 -6.06 -14.47 18.42
CA ARG A 12 -5.71 -15.23 19.63
C ARG A 12 -4.27 -15.73 19.57
N MET A 13 -3.59 -15.63 20.67
CA MET A 13 -2.24 -16.15 20.88
C MET A 13 -2.32 -17.22 21.97
N GLU A 14 -1.79 -18.41 21.71
CA GLU A 14 -1.77 -19.50 22.70
C GLU A 14 -0.74 -19.27 23.81
N ASN A 15 0.32 -18.54 23.49
CA ASN A 15 1.39 -18.19 24.42
C ASN A 15 1.71 -16.71 24.31
N VAL A 16 2.40 -16.14 25.30
CA VAL A 16 2.88 -14.76 25.25
C VAL A 16 3.66 -14.52 23.96
N THR A 17 3.15 -13.66 23.11
CA THR A 17 3.64 -13.42 21.74
C THR A 17 3.79 -11.93 21.49
N ASP A 18 4.86 -11.56 20.78
CA ASP A 18 5.03 -10.21 20.27
C ASP A 18 4.32 -10.07 18.92
N VAL A 19 3.51 -9.03 18.77
CA VAL A 19 2.77 -8.73 17.54
C VAL A 19 2.98 -7.27 17.17
N LEU A 20 3.21 -7.01 15.91
CA LEU A 20 3.29 -5.67 15.31
C LEU A 20 2.03 -5.41 14.51
N LEU A 21 1.32 -4.34 14.82
CA LEU A 21 0.12 -3.89 14.13
C LEU A 21 0.40 -2.58 13.37
N GLN A 22 -0.22 -2.41 12.20
CA GLN A 22 -0.21 -1.18 11.41
C GLN A 22 -1.56 -1.04 10.69
N PHE A 23 -2.48 -0.27 11.26
CA PHE A 23 -3.87 -0.20 10.79
C PHE A 23 -4.51 1.18 10.90
N GLU A 24 -3.85 2.13 11.55
CA GLU A 24 -4.38 3.48 11.72
C GLU A 24 -4.06 4.36 10.51
N ALA A 25 -4.94 5.29 10.18
CA ALA A 25 -4.70 6.29 9.15
C ALA A 25 -3.47 7.14 9.50
N ALA A 26 -2.56 7.31 8.54
CA ALA A 26 -1.35 8.10 8.72
C ALA A 26 -1.66 9.59 8.92
N VAL A 27 -0.87 10.28 9.74
CA VAL A 27 -0.89 11.74 9.86
C VAL A 27 0.15 12.32 8.92
N ILE A 28 -0.28 12.82 7.77
CA ILE A 28 0.58 13.34 6.70
C ILE A 28 -0.04 14.61 6.10
N PRO A 29 0.74 15.46 5.42
CA PRO A 29 0.26 16.77 4.92
C PRO A 29 -1.00 16.70 4.06
N GLU A 30 -1.12 15.70 3.19
CA GLU A 30 -2.26 15.51 2.29
C GLU A 30 -3.46 14.77 2.93
N GLN A 31 -3.40 14.48 4.25
CA GLN A 31 -4.39 13.66 4.94
C GLN A 31 -4.57 14.12 6.39
N LYS A 32 -5.67 14.80 6.66
CA LYS A 32 -5.96 15.38 7.97
C LYS A 32 -6.93 14.51 8.76
N LEU A 33 -6.50 14.01 9.93
CA LEU A 33 -7.38 13.35 10.87
C LEU A 33 -8.27 14.39 11.56
N LEU A 34 -9.59 14.25 11.37
CA LEU A 34 -10.61 15.10 12.00
C LEU A 34 -11.04 14.52 13.34
N GLU A 35 -11.23 13.21 13.38
CA GLU A 35 -11.63 12.44 14.56
C GLU A 35 -10.94 11.10 14.52
N THR A 36 -10.52 10.57 15.66
CA THR A 36 -9.92 9.24 15.78
C THR A 36 -10.20 8.66 17.17
N ASP A 37 -10.52 7.37 17.20
CA ASP A 37 -10.69 6.60 18.42
C ASP A 37 -10.11 5.19 18.17
N THR A 38 -9.12 4.82 18.98
CA THR A 38 -8.46 3.52 18.92
C THR A 38 -8.60 2.82 20.26
N TRP A 39 -9.16 1.64 20.23
CA TRP A 39 -9.21 0.77 21.38
C TRP A 39 -8.51 -0.56 21.07
N VAL A 40 -7.69 -1.01 22.00
CA VAL A 40 -7.01 -2.31 21.94
C VAL A 40 -7.08 -2.99 23.31
N THR A 41 -7.20 -4.31 23.33
CA THR A 41 -7.10 -5.09 24.57
C THR A 41 -5.77 -4.79 25.26
N ARG A 42 -5.77 -4.59 26.57
CA ARG A 42 -4.54 -4.34 27.34
C ARG A 42 -3.70 -5.61 27.40
N GLY A 43 -2.44 -5.49 27.00
CA GLY A 43 -1.42 -6.54 27.11
C GLY A 43 -0.32 -6.17 28.11
N GLU A 44 0.72 -6.99 28.18
CA GLU A 44 1.90 -6.74 29.02
C GLU A 44 2.73 -5.54 28.50
N HIS A 45 2.73 -5.33 27.20
CA HIS A 45 3.46 -4.25 26.55
C HIS A 45 2.61 -3.58 25.45
N PHE A 46 2.74 -2.28 25.35
CA PHE A 46 2.16 -1.47 24.28
C PHE A 46 3.10 -0.31 23.97
N ALA A 47 3.56 -0.20 22.73
CA ALA A 47 4.42 0.91 22.30
C ALA A 47 4.11 1.31 20.84
N ARG A 48 4.03 2.61 20.58
CA ARG A 48 3.93 3.17 19.23
C ARG A 48 5.32 3.52 18.72
N ILE A 49 5.59 3.19 17.47
CA ILE A 49 6.82 3.53 16.76
C ILE A 49 6.49 4.09 15.38
N PRO A 50 7.30 5.00 14.82
CA PRO A 50 7.13 5.45 13.44
C PRO A 50 7.19 4.28 12.45
N ALA A 51 6.33 4.31 11.43
CA ALA A 51 6.40 3.37 10.31
C ALA A 51 7.44 3.82 9.26
N GLN A 52 7.53 3.08 8.16
CA GLN A 52 8.45 3.38 7.07
C GLN A 52 8.26 4.80 6.54
N ASP A 53 9.34 5.51 6.24
CA ASP A 53 9.37 6.90 5.76
C ASP A 53 8.63 7.89 6.68
N ALA A 54 8.43 7.54 7.96
CA ALA A 54 7.60 8.28 8.92
C ALA A 54 6.14 8.46 8.45
N ILE A 55 5.64 7.60 7.55
CA ILE A 55 4.25 7.60 7.09
C ILE A 55 3.45 6.56 7.88
N GLY A 56 2.65 7.04 8.83
CA GLY A 56 1.89 6.21 9.77
C GLY A 56 2.69 5.75 10.98
N GLU A 57 2.04 4.96 11.80
CA GLU A 57 2.61 4.38 13.02
C GLU A 57 2.41 2.87 13.05
N ARG A 58 3.34 2.18 13.72
CA ARG A 58 3.22 0.78 14.10
C ARG A 58 3.03 0.67 15.60
N VAL A 59 2.25 -0.33 16.01
CA VAL A 59 1.96 -0.59 17.42
C VAL A 59 2.55 -1.95 17.80
N TRP A 60 3.55 -1.97 18.66
CA TRP A 60 4.02 -3.17 19.31
C TRP A 60 3.09 -3.54 20.45
N ILE A 61 2.69 -4.80 20.48
CA ILE A 61 2.00 -5.42 21.63
C ILE A 61 2.73 -6.71 22.03
N ARG A 62 2.66 -7.05 23.32
CA ARG A 62 3.05 -8.33 23.87
C ARG A 62 1.92 -8.82 24.74
N ALA A 63 1.31 -9.91 24.37
CA ALA A 63 0.08 -10.39 24.98
C ALA A 63 -0.10 -11.91 24.82
N GLU A 64 -1.08 -12.46 25.53
CA GLU A 64 -1.54 -13.84 25.47
C GLU A 64 -3.07 -13.87 25.46
N GLY A 65 -3.65 -14.92 24.90
CA GLY A 65 -5.10 -15.09 24.83
C GLY A 65 -5.75 -14.30 23.68
N ARG A 66 -7.03 -13.97 23.83
CA ARG A 66 -7.80 -13.20 22.84
C ARG A 66 -7.44 -11.72 22.93
N TYR A 67 -7.20 -11.12 21.77
CA TYR A 67 -6.90 -9.72 21.62
C TYR A 67 -7.85 -9.09 20.60
N ASP A 68 -8.58 -8.08 21.04
CA ASP A 68 -9.54 -7.36 20.21
C ASP A 68 -8.99 -5.95 19.92
N VAL A 69 -9.19 -5.49 18.71
CA VAL A 69 -8.78 -4.15 18.22
C VAL A 69 -9.97 -3.49 17.55
N SER A 70 -10.22 -2.22 17.85
CA SER A 70 -11.14 -1.39 17.10
C SER A 70 -10.52 -0.02 16.80
N TYR A 71 -10.85 0.50 15.63
CA TYR A 71 -10.40 1.81 15.18
C TYR A 71 -11.54 2.52 14.45
N LYS A 72 -11.81 3.74 14.85
CA LYS A 72 -12.73 4.64 14.14
C LYS A 72 -12.01 5.92 13.83
N ALA A 73 -12.18 6.39 12.60
CA ALA A 73 -11.62 7.67 12.19
C ALA A 73 -12.50 8.39 11.19
N ARG A 74 -12.37 9.72 11.16
CA ARG A 74 -12.88 10.57 10.10
C ARG A 74 -11.73 11.41 9.55
N VAL A 75 -11.47 11.25 8.25
CA VAL A 75 -10.27 11.77 7.60
C VAL A 75 -10.66 12.66 6.42
N ALA A 76 -10.11 13.86 6.36
CA ALA A 76 -10.17 14.72 5.18
C ALA A 76 -8.92 14.46 4.33
N VAL A 77 -9.13 14.02 3.09
CA VAL A 77 -8.06 13.87 2.09
C VAL A 77 -8.00 15.17 1.29
N GLU A 78 -6.82 15.80 1.31
CA GLU A 78 -6.56 17.08 0.64
C GLU A 78 -5.62 16.90 -0.57
N ARG A 79 -5.47 15.66 -1.04
CA ARG A 79 -4.63 15.32 -2.19
C ARG A 79 -5.26 15.83 -3.47
N MET A 80 -4.47 16.57 -4.26
CA MET A 80 -4.89 17.01 -5.58
C MET A 80 -4.72 15.89 -6.61
N PRO A 81 -5.69 15.67 -7.50
CA PRO A 81 -5.52 14.74 -8.61
C PRO A 81 -4.40 15.24 -9.54
N ALA A 82 -3.57 14.32 -10.02
CA ALA A 82 -2.54 14.60 -11.00
C ALA A 82 -2.87 13.96 -12.35
N GLU A 83 -2.55 14.64 -13.44
CA GLU A 83 -2.59 14.06 -14.76
C GLU A 83 -1.31 13.22 -14.99
N LEU A 84 -1.32 12.00 -14.47
CA LEU A 84 -0.16 11.13 -14.36
C LEU A 84 0.63 11.02 -15.68
N GLY A 85 -0.07 10.84 -16.82
CA GLY A 85 0.55 10.71 -18.14
C GLY A 85 1.32 11.95 -18.63
N LYS A 86 1.21 13.09 -17.95
CA LYS A 86 1.97 14.31 -18.27
C LYS A 86 3.24 14.49 -17.43
N LEU A 87 3.46 13.63 -16.45
CA LEU A 87 4.62 13.71 -15.57
C LEU A 87 5.81 12.99 -16.20
N GLU A 88 6.98 13.59 -16.07
CA GLU A 88 8.18 13.04 -16.69
C GLU A 88 8.88 12.06 -15.74
N HIS A 89 9.70 11.20 -16.31
CA HIS A 89 10.63 10.35 -15.57
C HIS A 89 11.74 11.20 -14.95
N MET A 90 11.99 11.01 -13.66
CA MET A 90 13.15 11.62 -13.02
C MET A 90 14.37 10.73 -13.26
N PRO A 91 15.45 11.22 -13.90
CA PRO A 91 16.64 10.43 -14.11
C PRO A 91 17.20 9.86 -12.80
N PRO A 92 17.70 8.62 -12.77
CA PRO A 92 18.19 7.99 -11.52
C PRO A 92 19.24 8.79 -10.74
N HIS A 93 20.08 9.57 -11.43
CA HIS A 93 21.12 10.39 -10.77
C HIS A 93 20.57 11.67 -10.11
N ASP A 94 19.34 12.07 -10.42
CA ASP A 94 18.64 13.20 -9.80
C ASP A 94 17.68 12.78 -8.67
N LEU A 95 17.50 11.47 -8.45
CA LEU A 95 16.59 10.96 -7.43
C LEU A 95 17.05 11.34 -6.01
N PRO A 96 16.14 11.79 -5.15
CA PRO A 96 16.45 12.00 -3.75
C PRO A 96 16.74 10.65 -3.06
N GLY A 97 17.64 10.67 -2.07
CA GLY A 97 18.13 9.44 -1.42
C GLY A 97 17.05 8.53 -0.86
N GLU A 98 15.95 9.10 -0.36
CA GLU A 98 14.78 8.36 0.14
C GLU A 98 14.02 7.59 -0.95
N ALA A 99 14.10 8.00 -2.21
CA ALA A 99 13.44 7.31 -3.32
C ALA A 99 14.28 6.12 -3.85
N VAL A 100 15.60 6.15 -3.68
CA VAL A 100 16.52 5.16 -4.28
C VAL A 100 16.23 3.73 -3.86
N GLN A 101 15.88 3.49 -2.59
CA GLN A 101 15.54 2.14 -2.09
C GLN A 101 14.35 1.50 -2.83
N TYR A 102 13.50 2.32 -3.43
CA TYR A 102 12.29 1.90 -4.15
C TYR A 102 12.54 1.61 -5.64
N LEU A 103 13.80 1.59 -6.09
CA LEU A 103 14.23 1.05 -7.38
C LEU A 103 14.56 -0.44 -7.31
N PHE A 104 14.87 -0.95 -6.11
CA PHE A 104 15.42 -2.30 -5.94
C PHE A 104 14.35 -3.36 -5.69
N ASP A 105 14.72 -4.60 -5.94
CA ASP A 105 13.93 -5.78 -5.62
C ASP A 105 13.56 -5.81 -4.14
N SER A 106 12.42 -6.43 -3.87
CA SER A 106 11.98 -6.71 -2.52
C SER A 106 11.32 -8.09 -2.44
N ARG A 107 10.92 -8.52 -1.25
CA ARG A 107 10.44 -9.89 -1.01
C ARG A 107 9.37 -10.35 -2.00
N TYR A 108 8.42 -9.46 -2.33
CA TYR A 108 7.30 -9.79 -3.20
C TYR A 108 7.40 -9.14 -4.59
N CYS A 109 8.38 -8.30 -4.84
CA CYS A 109 8.53 -7.54 -6.08
C CYS A 109 9.91 -7.78 -6.72
N PRO A 110 10.12 -8.92 -7.44
CA PRO A 110 11.36 -9.21 -8.15
C PRO A 110 11.41 -8.45 -9.50
N ALA A 111 11.66 -7.16 -9.46
CA ALA A 111 11.61 -6.26 -10.62
C ALA A 111 12.69 -6.57 -11.67
N ASP A 112 13.87 -7.01 -11.23
CA ASP A 112 15.00 -7.32 -12.11
C ASP A 112 14.67 -8.40 -13.18
N CYS A 113 13.66 -9.25 -12.91
CA CYS A 113 13.20 -10.26 -13.86
C CYS A 113 12.42 -9.65 -15.04
N PHE A 114 12.01 -8.38 -15.00
CA PHE A 114 11.04 -7.80 -15.92
C PHE A 114 11.60 -6.71 -16.85
N GLN A 115 12.89 -6.38 -16.79
CA GLN A 115 13.49 -5.32 -17.60
C GLN A 115 13.26 -5.54 -19.10
N SER A 116 13.48 -6.75 -19.62
CA SER A 116 13.25 -7.05 -21.03
C SER A 116 11.76 -7.01 -21.41
N PHE A 117 10.87 -7.38 -20.50
CA PHE A 117 9.43 -7.32 -20.71
C PHE A 117 8.94 -5.88 -20.80
N VAL A 118 9.30 -5.02 -19.84
CA VAL A 118 8.84 -3.61 -19.85
C VAL A 118 9.40 -2.84 -21.03
N GLU A 119 10.61 -3.15 -21.48
CA GLU A 119 11.17 -2.52 -22.68
C GLU A 119 10.43 -2.97 -23.95
N ALA A 120 10.07 -4.25 -24.06
CA ALA A 120 9.35 -4.77 -25.23
C ALA A 120 7.90 -4.23 -25.30
N GLU A 121 7.19 -4.18 -24.17
CA GLU A 121 5.77 -3.82 -24.12
C GLU A 121 5.55 -2.31 -24.01
N PHE A 122 6.41 -1.59 -23.27
CA PHE A 122 6.19 -0.20 -22.88
C PHE A 122 7.36 0.72 -23.28
N GLY A 123 8.38 0.24 -24.02
CA GLY A 123 9.57 1.00 -24.39
C GLY A 123 9.30 2.23 -25.27
N ALA A 124 8.12 2.29 -25.90
CA ALA A 124 7.70 3.46 -26.67
C ALA A 124 7.24 4.65 -25.80
N CYS A 125 6.93 4.43 -24.53
CA CYS A 125 6.48 5.44 -23.56
C CYS A 125 7.55 5.64 -22.48
N ASP A 126 7.51 6.77 -21.75
CA ASP A 126 8.37 7.03 -20.59
C ASP A 126 7.59 7.75 -19.48
N GLY A 127 8.18 7.84 -18.29
CA GLY A 127 7.60 8.55 -17.15
C GLY A 127 6.17 8.11 -16.84
N GLY A 128 5.33 9.09 -16.59
CA GLY A 128 3.92 8.87 -16.25
C GLY A 128 3.11 8.23 -17.38
N GLU A 129 3.47 8.46 -18.65
CA GLU A 129 2.82 7.80 -19.80
C GLU A 129 3.06 6.28 -19.74
N ARG A 130 4.29 5.84 -19.41
CA ARG A 130 4.62 4.42 -19.21
C ARG A 130 3.85 3.83 -18.02
N ILE A 131 3.70 4.56 -16.92
CA ILE A 131 2.92 4.13 -15.77
C ILE A 131 1.45 3.92 -16.12
N VAL A 132 0.85 4.83 -16.92
CA VAL A 132 -0.53 4.67 -17.42
C VAL A 132 -0.63 3.43 -18.31
N ALA A 133 0.32 3.22 -19.22
CA ALA A 133 0.34 2.05 -20.10
C ALA A 133 0.45 0.72 -19.29
N ILE A 134 1.27 0.68 -18.25
CA ILE A 134 1.38 -0.47 -17.35
C ILE A 134 0.05 -0.69 -16.61
N HIS A 135 -0.56 0.37 -16.07
CA HIS A 135 -1.86 0.31 -15.40
C HIS A 135 -2.93 -0.30 -16.31
N ASP A 136 -3.07 0.22 -17.52
CA ASP A 136 -4.07 -0.23 -18.50
C ASP A 136 -3.81 -1.67 -18.93
N TRP A 137 -2.54 -2.04 -19.06
CA TRP A 137 -2.15 -3.42 -19.36
C TRP A 137 -2.54 -4.37 -18.22
N ILE A 138 -2.30 -4.00 -16.95
CA ILE A 138 -2.74 -4.81 -15.80
C ILE A 138 -4.26 -4.92 -15.81
N ALA A 139 -4.99 -3.82 -15.94
CA ALA A 139 -6.45 -3.81 -15.98
C ALA A 139 -7.04 -4.68 -17.10
N GLY A 140 -6.37 -4.76 -18.26
CA GLY A 140 -6.80 -5.56 -19.40
C GLY A 140 -6.41 -7.04 -19.35
N ASN A 141 -5.44 -7.41 -18.51
CA ASN A 141 -4.85 -8.76 -18.51
C ASN A 141 -5.02 -9.54 -17.19
N PHE A 142 -5.52 -8.88 -16.13
CA PHE A 142 -5.66 -9.50 -14.81
C PHE A 142 -7.12 -9.62 -14.40
N THR A 143 -7.42 -10.66 -13.64
CA THR A 143 -8.74 -10.87 -13.02
C THR A 143 -8.62 -10.70 -11.52
N TYR A 144 -9.49 -9.86 -10.94
CA TYR A 144 -9.59 -9.76 -9.49
C TYR A 144 -10.33 -10.97 -8.93
N GLU A 145 -9.64 -11.82 -8.16
CA GLU A 145 -10.16 -13.11 -7.68
C GLU A 145 -9.83 -13.31 -6.20
N PRO A 146 -10.78 -13.05 -5.29
CA PRO A 146 -10.60 -13.32 -3.86
C PRO A 146 -10.25 -14.79 -3.59
N GLY A 147 -9.23 -15.02 -2.76
CA GLY A 147 -8.77 -16.37 -2.40
C GLY A 147 -7.77 -17.01 -3.37
N SER A 148 -7.41 -16.34 -4.46
CA SER A 148 -6.41 -16.82 -5.43
C SER A 148 -4.97 -16.74 -4.94
N SER A 149 -4.70 -15.93 -3.91
CA SER A 149 -3.34 -15.69 -3.42
C SER A 149 -3.14 -16.06 -1.94
N THR A 150 -1.91 -16.33 -1.57
CA THR A 150 -1.47 -16.71 -0.22
C THR A 150 -0.46 -15.71 0.34
N ALA A 151 -0.02 -15.90 1.58
CA ALA A 151 1.01 -15.06 2.20
C ALA A 151 2.39 -15.15 1.49
N THR A 152 2.59 -16.14 0.63
CA THR A 152 3.84 -16.34 -0.12
C THR A 152 3.77 -15.95 -1.60
N THR A 153 2.57 -15.65 -2.12
CA THR A 153 2.38 -15.20 -3.51
C THR A 153 3.13 -13.91 -3.78
N THR A 154 3.99 -13.93 -4.79
CA THR A 154 4.79 -12.78 -5.24
C THR A 154 4.15 -12.09 -6.44
N GLY A 155 4.65 -10.90 -6.81
CA GLY A 155 4.26 -10.24 -8.06
C GLY A 155 4.56 -11.07 -9.31
N LEU A 156 5.63 -11.89 -9.29
CA LEU A 156 5.95 -12.81 -10.38
C LEU A 156 4.89 -13.91 -10.51
N ASP A 157 4.46 -14.51 -9.38
CA ASP A 157 3.42 -15.55 -9.41
C ASP A 157 2.12 -14.99 -9.98
N SER A 158 1.70 -13.81 -9.49
CA SER A 158 0.48 -13.12 -9.95
C SER A 158 0.60 -12.69 -11.42
N PHE A 159 1.78 -12.25 -11.86
CA PHE A 159 2.04 -11.92 -13.26
C PHE A 159 1.87 -13.14 -14.18
N ILE A 160 2.30 -14.32 -13.75
CA ILE A 160 2.14 -15.58 -14.53
C ILE A 160 0.68 -16.02 -14.53
N GLU A 161 0.02 -16.01 -13.36
CA GLU A 161 -1.35 -16.50 -13.19
C GLU A 161 -2.43 -15.54 -13.72
N ARG A 162 -2.09 -14.26 -13.92
CA ARG A 162 -3.02 -13.21 -14.39
C ARG A 162 -4.25 -13.01 -13.50
N ARG A 163 -4.08 -13.24 -12.20
CA ARG A 163 -5.14 -13.08 -11.20
C ARG A 163 -4.55 -12.77 -9.84
N GLY A 164 -5.36 -12.19 -8.98
CA GLY A 164 -4.96 -11.84 -7.62
C GLY A 164 -5.99 -10.97 -6.93
N ILE A 165 -5.61 -10.46 -5.76
CA ILE A 165 -6.34 -9.44 -5.01
C ILE A 165 -5.59 -8.11 -5.08
N CYS A 166 -6.09 -7.04 -4.43
CA CYS A 166 -5.48 -5.71 -4.45
C CYS A 166 -3.97 -5.71 -4.15
N ARG A 167 -3.52 -6.54 -3.18
CA ARG A 167 -2.10 -6.71 -2.85
C ARG A 167 -1.28 -7.18 -4.06
N ASP A 168 -1.80 -8.13 -4.81
CA ASP A 168 -1.09 -8.74 -5.94
C ASP A 168 -1.03 -7.76 -7.12
N PHE A 169 -2.11 -7.06 -7.40
CA PHE A 169 -2.17 -5.98 -8.38
C PHE A 169 -1.16 -4.86 -8.06
N ALA A 170 -1.09 -4.44 -6.78
CA ALA A 170 -0.12 -3.45 -6.33
C ALA A 170 1.32 -3.95 -6.48
N HIS A 171 1.62 -5.23 -6.16
CA HIS A 171 2.94 -5.82 -6.34
C HIS A 171 3.37 -5.84 -7.81
N VAL A 172 2.46 -6.23 -8.72
CA VAL A 172 2.75 -6.22 -10.17
C VAL A 172 3.01 -4.80 -10.66
N MET A 173 2.20 -3.81 -10.23
CA MET A 173 2.40 -2.41 -10.58
C MET A 173 3.77 -1.88 -10.09
N VAL A 174 4.11 -2.12 -8.82
CA VAL A 174 5.40 -1.75 -8.22
C VAL A 174 6.57 -2.40 -8.96
N MET A 175 6.46 -3.69 -9.25
CA MET A 175 7.49 -4.48 -9.93
C MET A 175 7.76 -3.97 -11.34
N LEU A 176 6.71 -3.72 -12.14
CA LEU A 176 6.86 -3.23 -13.52
C LEU A 176 7.34 -1.78 -13.58
N ALA A 177 6.93 -0.93 -12.62
CA ALA A 177 7.44 0.43 -12.50
C ALA A 177 8.95 0.45 -12.17
N ARG A 178 9.40 -0.36 -11.20
CA ARG A 178 10.82 -0.50 -10.86
C ARG A 178 11.64 -1.06 -12.02
N ALA A 179 11.12 -2.06 -12.72
CA ALA A 179 11.75 -2.61 -13.92
C ALA A 179 11.93 -1.57 -15.03
N SER A 180 11.12 -0.52 -15.01
CA SER A 180 11.20 0.65 -15.91
C SER A 180 12.15 1.74 -15.39
N GLY A 181 12.86 1.54 -14.27
CA GLY A 181 13.71 2.55 -13.64
C GLY A 181 12.95 3.64 -12.88
N ILE A 182 11.65 3.48 -12.67
CA ILE A 182 10.80 4.43 -11.93
C ILE A 182 10.66 3.92 -10.49
N PRO A 183 11.10 4.70 -9.46
CA PRO A 183 10.91 4.28 -8.08
C PRO A 183 9.42 4.05 -7.78
N ALA A 184 9.10 2.91 -7.17
CA ALA A 184 7.74 2.56 -6.82
C ALA A 184 7.67 1.88 -5.46
N ARG A 185 6.64 2.19 -4.68
CA ARG A 185 6.41 1.62 -3.36
C ARG A 185 4.98 1.15 -3.18
N PHE A 186 4.82 0.22 -2.28
CA PHE A 186 3.53 -0.35 -1.89
C PHE A 186 2.88 0.55 -0.84
N VAL A 187 1.57 0.75 -0.93
CA VAL A 187 0.77 1.54 0.00
C VAL A 187 -0.34 0.69 0.57
N SER A 188 -0.38 0.55 1.90
CA SER A 188 -1.55 0.05 2.62
C SER A 188 -2.49 1.21 2.91
N CYS A 189 -3.78 1.04 2.64
CA CYS A 189 -4.75 2.14 2.71
C CYS A 189 -6.19 1.67 2.97
N PHE A 190 -7.07 2.65 3.15
CA PHE A 190 -8.52 2.50 3.11
C PHE A 190 -9.08 3.31 1.93
N ALA A 191 -10.15 2.80 1.30
CA ALA A 191 -10.90 3.54 0.30
C ALA A 191 -12.39 3.12 0.28
N PRO A 192 -13.32 4.04 -0.05
CA PRO A 192 -14.76 3.79 0.12
C PRO A 192 -15.38 2.82 -0.89
N ASP A 193 -14.84 2.71 -2.10
CA ASP A 193 -15.45 1.92 -3.19
C ASP A 193 -14.80 0.54 -3.37
N VAL A 194 -13.99 0.10 -2.41
CA VAL A 194 -13.36 -1.22 -2.45
C VAL A 194 -14.40 -2.32 -2.23
N GLU A 195 -14.44 -3.31 -3.14
CA GLU A 195 -15.35 -4.44 -3.09
C GLU A 195 -14.60 -5.79 -3.19
N PRO A 196 -14.75 -6.70 -2.20
CA PRO A 196 -15.44 -6.50 -0.91
C PRO A 196 -14.72 -5.49 -0.01
N GLN A 197 -15.46 -4.85 0.91
CA GLN A 197 -14.91 -3.89 1.87
C GLN A 197 -13.83 -4.53 2.73
N ASP A 198 -12.61 -4.02 2.64
CA ASP A 198 -11.42 -4.51 3.36
C ASP A 198 -10.35 -3.42 3.42
N PHE A 199 -9.20 -3.74 4.06
CA PHE A 199 -7.95 -3.05 3.77
C PHE A 199 -7.68 -3.12 2.27
N HIS A 200 -7.16 -2.01 1.73
CA HIS A 200 -6.82 -1.94 0.32
C HIS A 200 -5.31 -1.72 0.13
N ALA A 201 -4.85 -2.06 -1.05
CA ALA A 201 -3.46 -1.90 -1.43
C ALA A 201 -3.34 -1.29 -2.81
N VAL A 202 -2.49 -0.30 -2.93
CA VAL A 202 -2.17 0.39 -4.18
C VAL A 202 -0.67 0.61 -4.32
N ALA A 203 -0.22 1.05 -5.48
CA ALA A 203 1.16 1.51 -5.68
C ALA A 203 1.26 3.03 -5.52
N GLU A 204 2.45 3.51 -5.19
CA GLU A 204 2.90 4.88 -5.46
C GLU A 204 4.14 4.84 -6.34
N VAL A 205 4.22 5.74 -7.31
CA VAL A 205 5.36 5.92 -8.20
C VAL A 205 5.96 7.32 -8.00
N PHE A 206 7.29 7.44 -8.10
CA PHE A 206 7.98 8.71 -7.96
C PHE A 206 8.27 9.28 -9.35
N LEU A 207 7.69 10.44 -9.65
CA LEU A 207 7.82 11.12 -10.94
C LEU A 207 8.19 12.60 -10.72
N THR A 208 8.58 13.29 -11.78
CA THR A 208 8.87 14.73 -11.72
C THR A 208 7.62 15.51 -11.31
N ASP A 209 7.84 16.49 -10.47
CA ASP A 209 6.84 17.51 -10.12
C ASP A 209 7.56 18.86 -9.96
N PRO A 210 7.50 19.73 -10.99
CA PRO A 210 8.19 21.02 -10.95
C PRO A 210 7.65 21.97 -9.85
N THR A 211 6.51 21.65 -9.27
CA THR A 211 5.90 22.44 -8.17
C THR A 211 6.40 22.02 -6.78
N THR A 212 7.06 20.87 -6.69
CA THR A 212 7.56 20.31 -5.45
C THR A 212 9.06 20.61 -5.26
N PRO A 213 9.50 21.04 -4.06
CA PRO A 213 10.93 21.15 -3.76
C PRO A 213 11.66 19.81 -3.98
N GLY A 214 12.76 19.83 -4.73
CA GLY A 214 13.47 18.62 -5.14
C GLY A 214 13.00 18.05 -6.47
N GLY A 215 11.97 18.66 -7.10
CA GLY A 215 11.57 18.37 -8.48
C GLY A 215 10.81 17.07 -8.69
N GLY A 216 10.42 16.35 -7.62
CA GLY A 216 9.67 15.10 -7.74
C GLY A 216 8.70 14.84 -6.57
N ALA A 217 7.71 14.01 -6.82
CA ALA A 217 6.70 13.61 -5.83
C ALA A 217 6.21 12.18 -6.04
N TRP A 218 5.55 11.64 -5.01
CA TRP A 218 4.90 10.33 -5.03
C TRP A 218 3.44 10.45 -5.50
N PHE A 219 3.06 9.65 -6.49
CA PHE A 219 1.73 9.62 -7.08
C PHE A 219 1.08 8.25 -6.92
N LEU A 220 -0.13 8.21 -6.36
CA LEU A 220 -0.89 6.97 -6.18
C LEU A 220 -1.40 6.41 -7.50
N VAL A 221 -1.31 5.08 -7.62
CA VAL A 221 -1.82 4.30 -8.77
C VAL A 221 -2.54 3.08 -8.24
N ASP A 222 -3.85 3.02 -8.42
CA ASP A 222 -4.64 1.83 -8.10
C ASP A 222 -4.81 0.95 -9.33
N ALA A 223 -4.01 -0.09 -9.45
CA ALA A 223 -4.06 -1.03 -10.57
C ALA A 223 -5.34 -1.88 -10.60
N THR A 224 -6.14 -1.89 -9.52
CA THR A 224 -7.48 -2.52 -9.51
C THR A 224 -8.56 -1.62 -10.09
N GLY A 225 -8.33 -0.31 -10.12
CA GLY A 225 -9.31 0.69 -10.52
C GLY A 225 -10.46 0.90 -9.52
N MET A 226 -10.40 0.32 -8.33
CA MET A 226 -11.48 0.43 -7.32
C MET A 226 -11.44 1.76 -6.57
N ALA A 227 -10.25 2.32 -6.33
CA ALA A 227 -10.08 3.51 -5.51
C ALA A 227 -9.58 4.70 -6.30
N LYS A 228 -10.14 5.87 -6.02
CA LYS A 228 -9.66 7.14 -6.59
C LYS A 228 -8.56 7.71 -5.70
N PRO A 229 -7.43 8.21 -6.26
CA PRO A 229 -6.32 8.76 -5.49
C PRO A 229 -6.72 9.82 -4.47
N GLU A 230 -7.69 10.67 -4.79
CA GLU A 230 -8.21 11.73 -3.94
C GLU A 230 -9.10 11.25 -2.78
N GLU A 231 -9.45 9.97 -2.74
CA GLU A 231 -10.28 9.34 -1.70
C GLU A 231 -9.53 8.25 -0.92
N ILE A 232 -8.26 8.00 -1.27
CA ILE A 232 -7.41 7.02 -0.58
C ILE A 232 -6.90 7.61 0.72
N VAL A 233 -7.15 6.91 1.82
CA VAL A 233 -6.60 7.20 3.14
C VAL A 233 -5.43 6.25 3.41
N LYS A 234 -4.20 6.75 3.37
CA LYS A 234 -2.99 5.95 3.62
C LYS A 234 -2.90 5.50 5.08
N ILE A 235 -2.46 4.27 5.28
CA ILE A 235 -2.06 3.70 6.57
C ILE A 235 -0.53 3.72 6.68
N GLY A 236 0.17 3.33 5.63
CA GLY A 236 1.61 3.31 5.56
C GLY A 236 2.14 2.91 4.20
N VAL A 237 3.44 3.06 4.03
CA VAL A 237 4.16 2.73 2.80
C VAL A 237 5.31 1.77 3.08
N GLY A 238 5.77 1.07 2.06
CA GLY A 238 6.90 0.17 2.15
C GLY A 238 7.36 -0.36 0.80
N ARG A 239 8.40 -1.17 0.77
CA ARG A 239 8.92 -1.73 -0.48
C ARG A 239 7.93 -2.73 -1.11
N ASP A 240 7.21 -3.45 -0.26
CA ASP A 240 6.12 -4.36 -0.60
C ASP A 240 5.24 -4.63 0.64
N ALA A 241 4.29 -5.57 0.55
CA ALA A 241 3.36 -5.89 1.63
C ALA A 241 4.03 -6.38 2.92
N ALA A 242 5.28 -6.88 2.88
CA ALA A 242 5.98 -7.31 4.10
C ALA A 242 6.29 -6.13 5.03
N ASP A 243 6.53 -4.95 4.47
CA ASP A 243 6.88 -3.76 5.24
C ASP A 243 5.63 -3.07 5.86
N VAL A 244 4.41 -3.38 5.39
CA VAL A 244 3.15 -2.67 5.75
C VAL A 244 1.99 -3.61 6.08
N SER A 245 2.26 -4.85 6.45
CA SER A 245 1.22 -5.77 6.94
C SER A 245 0.44 -5.15 8.09
N PHE A 246 -0.92 -5.25 8.04
CA PHE A 246 -1.75 -4.75 9.15
C PHE A 246 -1.49 -5.50 10.47
N MET A 247 -1.01 -6.75 10.39
CA MET A 247 -0.60 -7.57 11.52
C MET A 247 0.59 -8.46 11.14
N THR A 248 1.65 -8.43 11.94
CA THR A 248 2.79 -9.36 11.87
C THR A 248 2.98 -9.99 13.24
N SER A 249 2.85 -11.31 13.33
CA SER A 249 3.05 -12.08 14.57
C SER A 249 4.41 -12.76 14.58
N PHE A 250 5.07 -12.75 15.74
CA PHE A 250 6.34 -13.43 15.99
C PHE A 250 6.17 -14.76 16.72
N GLY A 251 4.94 -15.30 16.71
CA GLY A 251 4.60 -16.62 17.25
C GLY A 251 3.30 -17.13 16.63
N GLN A 252 2.82 -18.26 17.12
CA GLN A 252 1.56 -18.84 16.66
C GLN A 252 0.39 -17.93 17.05
N THR A 253 -0.36 -17.52 16.06
CA THR A 253 -1.52 -16.63 16.21
C THR A 253 -2.65 -17.11 15.31
N GLU A 254 -3.82 -17.30 15.89
CA GLU A 254 -5.06 -17.57 15.19
C GLU A 254 -5.75 -16.24 14.89
N PHE A 255 -5.99 -15.94 13.62
CA PHE A 255 -6.82 -14.82 13.21
C PHE A 255 -8.29 -15.22 13.30
N ILE A 256 -9.11 -14.49 14.06
CA ILE A 256 -10.49 -14.87 14.36
C ILE A 256 -11.47 -14.20 13.40
N GLU A 257 -11.43 -12.87 13.32
CA GLU A 257 -12.39 -12.10 12.54
C GLU A 257 -11.86 -10.71 12.18
N LYS A 258 -12.41 -10.15 11.11
CA LYS A 258 -12.14 -8.78 10.66
C LYS A 258 -13.40 -8.17 10.08
N ARG A 259 -13.64 -6.90 10.41
CA ARG A 259 -14.66 -6.06 9.78
C ARG A 259 -14.02 -4.72 9.42
N VAL A 260 -14.11 -4.34 8.17
CA VAL A 260 -13.69 -3.03 7.68
C VAL A 260 -14.89 -2.38 6.99
N HIS A 261 -15.19 -1.15 7.32
CA HIS A 261 -16.22 -0.36 6.68
C HIS A 261 -15.72 1.06 6.44
N VAL A 262 -15.72 1.47 5.16
CA VAL A 262 -15.20 2.77 4.72
C VAL A 262 -16.27 3.47 3.90
N THR A 263 -16.64 4.69 4.31
CA THR A 263 -17.71 5.47 3.66
C THR A 263 -17.34 6.94 3.50
N ARG A 264 -17.99 7.61 2.57
CA ARG A 264 -17.96 9.08 2.45
C ARG A 264 -18.96 9.68 3.43
N THR A 265 -18.57 10.80 4.10
CA THR A 265 -19.41 11.51 5.09
C THR A 265 -19.48 13.01 4.85
#